data_b54e21f60d70fc587c8f744a8c735516
#
_entry.id   b54e21f60d70fc587c8f744a8c735516
#
_cell.length_a   1.000
_cell.length_b   1.000
_cell.length_c   1.000
_cell.angle_alpha   90.00
_cell.angle_beta   90.00
_cell.angle_gamma   90.00
#
_symmetry.space_group_name_H-M   'P 1'
#
loop_
_entity.id
_entity.type
_entity.pdbx_description
1 polymer ?
#
loop_
_entity_poly.entity_id
_entity_poly.type
_entity_poly.pdbx_seq_one_letter_code
_entity_poly.pdbx_strand_id
1 'polypeptide(L)'
;MELKKCRNCKSHNLKKLFSLGNQSYTGKFLKKSEKVRKAFINLAMCKKCKLVQLNNKYSLKYMYGPDYGYRTGINKTMTNHVKDVTNYLSKISKLKNNDYVLDIASNDGTLLNFYNKRIHTFGIDPILKKYRR
;
A
#
# COMPACT_ATOMS: atom_id res chain seq x y z
N MET A 1 -4.51 14.60 -12.50
CA MET A 1 -5.81 14.69 -13.21
C MET A 1 -6.93 14.37 -12.24
N GLU A 2 -7.94 15.23 -12.14
CA GLU A 2 -9.08 15.04 -11.24
C GLU A 2 -10.02 13.93 -11.77
N LEU A 3 -10.57 13.13 -10.85
CA LEU A 3 -11.50 12.06 -11.19
C LEU A 3 -12.92 12.64 -11.32
N LYS A 4 -13.58 12.34 -12.44
CA LYS A 4 -14.97 12.73 -12.68
C LYS A 4 -15.99 11.68 -12.23
N LYS A 5 -15.55 10.47 -11.88
CA LYS A 5 -16.42 9.32 -11.53
C LYS A 5 -15.93 8.62 -10.26
N CYS A 6 -16.86 8.10 -9.49
CA CYS A 6 -16.57 7.22 -8.38
C CYS A 6 -15.81 5.96 -8.84
N ARG A 7 -14.76 5.59 -8.12
CA ARG A 7 -13.94 4.42 -8.45
C ARG A 7 -14.72 3.11 -8.34
N ASN A 8 -15.67 3.05 -7.39
CA ASN A 8 -16.52 1.88 -7.17
C ASN A 8 -17.74 1.90 -8.12
N CYS A 9 -18.75 2.72 -7.86
CA CYS A 9 -20.04 2.66 -8.54
C CYS A 9 -20.15 3.48 -9.83
N LYS A 10 -19.07 4.10 -10.29
CA LYS A 10 -18.96 4.94 -11.50
C LYS A 10 -19.87 6.18 -11.52
N SER A 11 -20.60 6.47 -10.47
CA SER A 11 -21.43 7.67 -10.34
C SER A 11 -20.58 8.94 -10.46
N HIS A 12 -21.11 9.96 -11.11
CA HIS A 12 -20.53 11.31 -11.21
C HIS A 12 -20.78 12.17 -9.97
N ASN A 13 -21.67 11.72 -9.05
CA ASN A 13 -22.07 12.50 -7.88
C ASN A 13 -21.04 12.44 -6.76
N LEU A 14 -19.96 13.18 -6.94
CA LEU A 14 -18.86 13.29 -5.98
C LEU A 14 -18.95 14.61 -5.21
N LYS A 15 -18.92 14.55 -3.90
CA LYS A 15 -18.80 15.71 -2.99
C LYS A 15 -17.36 15.84 -2.53
N LYS A 16 -16.71 16.97 -2.82
CA LYS A 16 -15.40 17.30 -2.24
C LYS A 16 -15.54 17.45 -0.73
N LEU A 17 -14.63 16.83 0.02
CA LEU A 17 -14.58 16.91 1.49
C LEU A 17 -13.56 17.94 1.94
N PHE A 18 -12.30 17.73 1.59
CA PHE A 18 -11.21 18.67 1.87
C PHE A 18 -10.03 18.47 0.94
N SER A 19 -9.07 19.40 0.99
CA SER A 19 -7.81 19.33 0.26
C SER A 19 -6.64 19.58 1.22
N LEU A 20 -5.59 18.78 1.09
CA LEU A 20 -4.29 19.03 1.72
C LEU A 20 -3.37 19.90 0.84
N GLY A 21 -3.90 20.46 -0.25
CA GLY A 21 -3.13 21.24 -1.19
C GLY A 21 -2.14 20.39 -1.99
N ASN A 22 -1.07 21.05 -2.44
CA ASN A 22 -0.05 20.45 -3.29
C ASN A 22 1.04 19.81 -2.42
N GLN A 23 1.08 18.48 -2.37
CA GLN A 23 2.00 17.69 -1.55
C GLN A 23 3.05 17.00 -2.40
N SER A 24 4.24 16.82 -1.85
CA SER A 24 5.30 16.04 -2.48
C SER A 24 4.94 14.55 -2.50
N TYR A 25 5.33 13.85 -3.59
CA TYR A 25 5.25 12.38 -3.59
C TYR A 25 6.15 11.83 -2.48
N THR A 26 5.57 10.93 -1.69
CA THR A 26 6.22 10.34 -0.54
C THR A 26 7.02 9.10 -0.84
N GLY A 27 7.65 8.39 -0.79
CA GLY A 27 8.25 7.12 -1.22
C GLY A 27 9.64 7.27 -1.80
N LYS A 28 10.04 8.51 -2.14
CA LYS A 28 11.39 8.78 -2.62
C LYS A 28 12.25 9.39 -1.51
N PHE A 29 13.31 8.69 -1.11
CA PHE A 29 14.34 9.22 -0.21
C PHE A 29 15.42 9.94 -1.04
N LEU A 30 15.49 11.24 -0.90
CA LEU A 30 16.38 12.08 -1.67
C LEU A 30 17.84 11.94 -1.19
N LYS A 31 18.77 11.82 -2.12
CA LYS A 31 20.21 11.78 -1.80
C LYS A 31 20.84 13.18 -1.74
N LYS A 32 20.23 14.17 -2.36
CA LYS A 32 20.65 15.59 -2.42
C LYS A 32 19.41 16.46 -2.55
N SER A 33 19.56 17.77 -2.72
CA SER A 33 18.48 18.73 -2.97
C SER A 33 17.84 18.53 -4.35
N GLU A 34 17.24 17.35 -4.57
CA GLU A 34 16.51 17.04 -5.80
C GLU A 34 15.10 17.63 -5.75
N LYS A 35 14.62 18.11 -6.90
CA LYS A 35 13.21 18.52 -7.03
C LYS A 35 12.29 17.29 -6.98
N VAL A 36 11.36 17.30 -6.04
CA VAL A 36 10.35 16.25 -5.90
C VAL A 36 9.08 16.66 -6.64
N ARG A 37 8.48 15.71 -7.34
CA ARG A 37 7.17 15.93 -7.95
C ARG A 37 6.12 16.15 -6.87
N LYS A 38 5.20 17.07 -7.14
CA LYS A 38 4.08 17.39 -6.26
C LYS A 38 2.76 17.10 -6.97
N ALA A 39 1.73 16.84 -6.19
CA ALA A 39 0.37 16.71 -6.66
C ALA A 39 -0.63 17.10 -5.58
N PHE A 40 -1.82 17.54 -6.00
CA PHE A 40 -2.89 17.86 -5.07
C PHE A 40 -3.43 16.58 -4.42
N ILE A 41 -3.60 16.60 -3.10
CA ILE A 41 -4.29 15.56 -2.35
C ILE A 41 -5.68 16.09 -1.99
N ASN A 42 -6.67 15.71 -2.80
CA ASN A 42 -8.07 16.07 -2.61
C ASN A 42 -8.87 14.83 -2.22
N LEU A 43 -9.66 14.94 -1.16
CA LEU A 43 -10.56 13.88 -0.73
C LEU A 43 -11.99 14.20 -1.16
N ALA A 44 -12.69 13.19 -1.66
CA ALA A 44 -14.08 13.29 -2.06
C ALA A 44 -14.88 12.07 -1.62
N MET A 45 -16.17 12.25 -1.37
CA MET A 45 -17.12 11.19 -1.06
C MET A 45 -18.13 11.03 -2.20
N CYS A 46 -18.37 9.81 -2.61
CA CYS A 46 -19.47 9.49 -3.52
C CYS A 46 -20.82 9.59 -2.80
N LYS A 47 -21.72 10.45 -3.25
CA LYS A 47 -23.04 10.57 -2.64
C LYS A 47 -23.91 9.33 -2.85
N LYS A 48 -23.65 8.52 -3.91
CA LYS A 48 -24.40 7.29 -4.20
C LYS A 48 -24.00 6.13 -3.29
N CYS A 49 -22.71 5.73 -3.32
CA CYS A 49 -22.24 4.54 -2.60
C CYS A 49 -21.45 4.86 -1.33
N LYS A 50 -21.33 6.13 -0.94
CA LYS A 50 -20.63 6.63 0.27
C LYS A 50 -19.11 6.36 0.30
N LEU A 51 -18.53 5.82 -0.76
CA LEU A 51 -17.07 5.63 -0.84
C LEU A 51 -16.36 6.97 -0.67
N VAL A 52 -15.48 7.06 0.32
CA VAL A 52 -14.51 8.15 0.45
C VAL A 52 -13.26 7.78 -0.34
N GLN A 53 -12.81 8.66 -1.23
CA GLN A 53 -11.73 8.38 -2.16
C GLN A 53 -10.86 9.61 -2.42
N LEU A 54 -9.59 9.37 -2.78
CA LEU A 54 -8.79 10.44 -3.37
C LEU A 54 -9.37 10.83 -4.72
N ASN A 55 -9.59 12.13 -4.92
CA ASN A 55 -10.21 12.68 -6.14
C ASN A 55 -9.22 12.89 -7.29
N ASN A 56 -7.98 12.45 -7.14
CA ASN A 56 -6.94 12.60 -8.14
C ASN A 56 -6.36 11.24 -8.53
N LYS A 57 -5.88 11.14 -9.78
CA LYS A 57 -5.03 10.02 -10.23
C LYS A 57 -3.57 10.38 -10.01
N TYR A 58 -2.83 9.44 -9.45
CA TYR A 58 -1.39 9.52 -9.25
C TYR A 58 -0.70 8.42 -10.05
N SER A 59 0.49 8.70 -10.53
CA SER A 59 1.28 7.69 -11.21
C SER A 59 1.94 6.76 -10.19
N LEU A 60 1.56 5.50 -10.19
CA LEU A 60 2.13 4.47 -9.32
C LEU A 60 3.65 4.32 -9.54
N LYS A 61 4.13 4.56 -10.77
CA LYS A 61 5.56 4.54 -11.09
C LYS A 61 6.36 5.54 -10.24
N TYR A 62 5.79 6.70 -9.91
CA TYR A 62 6.47 7.69 -9.08
C TYR A 62 6.26 7.48 -7.58
N MET A 63 5.25 6.71 -7.20
CA MET A 63 4.98 6.41 -5.79
C MET A 63 5.68 5.13 -5.33
N TYR A 64 5.69 4.10 -6.18
CA TYR A 64 6.18 2.75 -5.87
C TYR A 64 7.22 2.25 -6.88
N GLY A 65 7.97 3.17 -7.48
CA GLY A 65 9.01 2.86 -8.46
C GLY A 65 10.31 2.37 -7.81
N PRO A 66 11.40 2.24 -8.61
CA PRO A 66 12.69 1.75 -8.15
C PRO A 66 13.29 2.53 -6.97
N ASP A 67 12.93 3.81 -6.84
CA ASP A 67 13.41 4.69 -5.77
C ASP A 67 12.59 4.59 -4.47
N TYR A 68 11.54 3.76 -4.44
CA TYR A 68 10.75 3.56 -3.23
C TYR A 68 11.61 2.96 -2.13
N GLY A 69 11.73 3.68 -1.01
CA GLY A 69 12.70 3.38 0.03
C GLY A 69 12.10 2.73 1.28
N TYR A 70 10.77 2.68 1.42
CA TYR A 70 10.16 2.10 2.60
C TYR A 70 10.32 0.58 2.63
N ARG A 71 10.73 0.05 3.79
CA ARG A 71 10.83 -1.39 4.07
C ARG A 71 10.23 -1.69 5.44
N THR A 72 9.33 -2.65 5.46
CA THR A 72 8.65 -3.11 6.68
C THR A 72 9.65 -3.63 7.71
N GLY A 73 10.64 -4.40 7.28
CA GLY A 73 11.62 -5.07 8.15
C GLY A 73 12.66 -4.15 8.80
N ILE A 74 12.74 -2.87 8.43
CA ILE A 74 13.67 -1.91 9.06
C ILE A 74 13.09 -1.36 10.37
N ASN A 75 11.77 -1.21 10.44
CA ASN A 75 11.10 -0.60 11.59
C ASN A 75 10.64 -1.68 12.58
N LYS A 76 11.19 -1.68 13.79
CA LYS A 76 10.86 -2.68 14.82
C LYS A 76 9.37 -2.67 15.20
N THR A 77 8.77 -1.48 15.34
CA THR A 77 7.34 -1.36 15.68
C THR A 77 6.47 -2.00 14.57
N MET A 78 6.79 -1.71 13.31
CA MET A 78 6.05 -2.30 12.19
C MET A 78 6.30 -3.81 12.08
N THR A 79 7.52 -4.27 12.30
CA THR A 79 7.86 -5.70 12.30
C THR A 79 7.07 -6.46 13.37
N ASN A 80 6.95 -5.91 14.57
CA ASN A 80 6.12 -6.48 15.62
C ASN A 80 4.64 -6.48 15.23
N HIS A 81 4.15 -5.37 14.70
CA HIS A 81 2.75 -5.27 14.25
C HIS A 81 2.41 -6.33 13.19
N VAL A 82 3.22 -6.50 12.14
CA VAL A 82 2.93 -7.51 11.12
C VAL A 82 3.06 -8.94 11.64
N LYS A 83 3.89 -9.18 12.65
CA LYS A 83 3.92 -10.45 13.38
C LYS A 83 2.59 -10.73 14.10
N ASP A 84 2.05 -9.73 14.79
CA ASP A 84 0.75 -9.85 15.49
C ASP A 84 -0.39 -10.06 14.48
N VAL A 85 -0.37 -9.35 13.35
CA VAL A 85 -1.30 -9.56 12.24
C VAL A 85 -1.23 -11.00 11.73
N THR A 86 -0.02 -11.52 11.51
CA THR A 86 0.18 -12.91 11.03
C THR A 86 -0.38 -13.92 12.02
N ASN A 87 -0.10 -13.74 13.31
CA ASN A 87 -0.61 -14.61 14.37
C ASN A 87 -2.15 -14.59 14.41
N TYR A 88 -2.74 -13.40 14.32
CA TYR A 88 -4.19 -13.24 14.30
C TYR A 88 -4.82 -13.91 13.08
N LEU A 89 -4.28 -13.66 11.87
CA LEU A 89 -4.77 -14.25 10.62
C LEU A 89 -4.66 -15.78 10.65
N SER A 90 -3.53 -16.33 11.10
CA SER A 90 -3.33 -17.77 11.21
C SER A 90 -4.38 -18.43 12.12
N LYS A 91 -4.72 -17.75 13.23
CA LYS A 91 -5.73 -18.22 14.19
C LYS A 91 -7.14 -18.23 13.60
N ILE A 92 -7.57 -17.11 13.00
CA ILE A 92 -8.94 -16.99 12.48
C ILE A 92 -9.17 -17.82 11.23
N SER A 93 -8.14 -17.96 10.37
CA SER A 93 -8.21 -18.77 9.16
C SER A 93 -8.01 -20.27 9.42
N LYS A 94 -7.66 -20.66 10.65
CA LYS A 94 -7.36 -22.05 11.04
C LYS A 94 -6.37 -22.72 10.08
N LEU A 95 -5.30 -21.98 9.72
CA LEU A 95 -4.27 -22.46 8.78
C LEU A 95 -3.69 -23.80 9.21
N LYS A 96 -3.57 -24.71 8.25
CA LYS A 96 -3.00 -26.04 8.40
C LYS A 96 -1.67 -26.14 7.67
N ASN A 97 -0.89 -27.17 7.97
CA ASN A 97 0.32 -27.48 7.22
C ASN A 97 -0.01 -27.66 5.72
N ASN A 98 0.87 -27.14 4.87
CA ASN A 98 0.76 -27.12 3.42
C ASN A 98 -0.32 -26.19 2.84
N ASP A 99 -0.98 -25.37 3.66
CA ASP A 99 -1.83 -24.31 3.14
C ASP A 99 -1.01 -23.23 2.42
N TYR A 100 -1.69 -22.45 1.60
CA TYR A 100 -1.08 -21.38 0.80
C TYR A 100 -1.53 -20.02 1.30
N VAL A 101 -0.58 -19.09 1.45
CA VAL A 101 -0.81 -17.70 1.82
C VAL A 101 -0.23 -16.79 0.74
N LEU A 102 -1.06 -15.89 0.24
CA LEU A 102 -0.66 -14.85 -0.71
C LEU A 102 -0.74 -13.48 -0.05
N ASP A 103 0.38 -12.76 -0.05
CA ASP A 103 0.45 -11.35 0.37
C ASP A 103 0.59 -10.46 -0.86
N ILE A 104 -0.43 -9.66 -1.13
CA ILE A 104 -0.47 -8.70 -2.24
C ILE A 104 0.00 -7.34 -1.73
N ALA A 105 1.01 -6.75 -2.36
CA ALA A 105 1.80 -5.61 -1.89
C ALA A 105 2.65 -5.96 -0.66
N SER A 106 3.35 -7.09 -0.75
CA SER A 106 4.11 -7.71 0.34
C SER A 106 5.35 -6.93 0.78
N ASN A 107 5.64 -5.80 0.15
CA ASN A 107 6.80 -4.97 0.41
C ASN A 107 8.10 -5.79 0.32
N ASP A 108 8.87 -5.91 1.40
CA ASP A 108 10.11 -6.69 1.46
C ASP A 108 9.89 -8.14 1.95
N GLY A 109 8.64 -8.58 2.07
CA GLY A 109 8.27 -9.93 2.49
C GLY A 109 8.35 -10.17 4.01
N THR A 110 8.60 -9.15 4.82
CA THR A 110 8.76 -9.28 6.27
C THR A 110 7.57 -9.97 6.93
N LEU A 111 6.33 -9.65 6.52
CA LEU A 111 5.12 -10.28 7.05
C LEU A 111 5.13 -11.80 6.84
N LEU A 112 5.51 -12.23 5.64
CA LEU A 112 5.51 -13.64 5.25
C LEU A 112 6.49 -14.50 6.06
N ASN A 113 7.56 -13.90 6.59
CA ASN A 113 8.55 -14.60 7.41
C ASN A 113 8.01 -15.05 8.78
N PHE A 114 6.84 -14.56 9.21
CA PHE A 114 6.23 -14.92 10.49
C PHE A 114 5.27 -16.10 10.39
N TYR A 115 4.94 -16.57 9.19
CA TYR A 115 4.18 -17.81 9.04
C TYR A 115 5.04 -19.03 9.37
N ASN A 116 4.38 -20.09 9.83
CA ASN A 116 5.05 -21.37 10.07
C ASN A 116 5.68 -21.86 8.75
N LYS A 117 6.89 -22.44 8.84
CA LYS A 117 7.64 -22.97 7.68
C LYS A 117 6.91 -24.06 6.89
N ARG A 118 5.87 -24.66 7.46
CA ARG A 118 5.01 -25.65 6.79
C ARG A 118 3.88 -25.01 5.97
N ILE A 119 3.78 -23.68 5.96
CA ILE A 119 2.85 -22.90 5.14
C ILE A 119 3.60 -22.41 3.90
N HIS A 120 3.00 -22.58 2.74
CA HIS A 120 3.54 -22.06 1.50
C HIS A 120 3.19 -20.57 1.37
N THR A 121 4.20 -19.70 1.39
CA THR A 121 3.99 -18.25 1.35
C THR A 121 4.44 -17.66 0.02
N PHE A 122 3.62 -16.77 -0.54
CA PHE A 122 3.87 -16.05 -1.78
C PHE A 122 3.68 -14.56 -1.57
N GLY A 123 4.61 -13.75 -2.03
CA GLY A 123 4.53 -12.30 -2.02
C GLY A 123 4.53 -11.72 -3.42
N ILE A 124 3.70 -10.72 -3.64
CA ILE A 124 3.67 -9.94 -4.89
C ILE A 124 3.84 -8.46 -4.56
N ASP A 125 4.95 -7.86 -5.03
CA ASP A 125 5.20 -6.43 -4.89
C ASP A 125 6.11 -5.92 -6.00
N PRO A 126 5.91 -4.70 -6.52
CA PRO A 126 6.79 -4.10 -7.53
C PRO A 126 8.24 -3.99 -7.10
N ILE A 127 8.51 -3.88 -5.78
CA ILE A 127 9.87 -3.69 -5.26
C ILE A 127 10.59 -4.99 -4.90
N LEU A 128 9.92 -6.14 -4.96
CA LEU A 128 10.52 -7.44 -4.58
C LEU A 128 11.83 -7.75 -5.33
N LYS A 129 11.94 -7.35 -6.60
CA LYS A 129 13.18 -7.52 -7.38
C LYS A 129 14.41 -6.90 -6.70
N LYS A 130 14.20 -5.84 -5.92
CA LYS A 130 15.27 -5.11 -5.21
C LYS A 130 15.73 -5.85 -3.95
N TYR A 131 14.91 -6.72 -3.40
CA TYR A 131 15.13 -7.40 -2.11
C TYR A 131 15.21 -8.92 -2.22
N ARG A 132 15.21 -9.47 -3.43
CA ARG A 132 15.53 -10.90 -3.63
C ARG A 132 16.93 -11.15 -3.08
N ARG A 133 17.02 -12.00 -2.10
CA ARG A 133 18.26 -12.65 -1.68
C ARG A 133 18.41 -13.96 -2.43
#